data_5570ba4abd313673c64051b0f8ea9d16
#
_entry.id   5570ba4abd313673c64051b0f8ea9d16
#
_cell.length_a   1.000
_cell.length_b   1.000
_cell.length_c   1.000
_cell.angle_alpha   90.00
_cell.angle_beta   90.00
_cell.angle_gamma   90.00
#
_symmetry.space_group_name_H-M   'P 1'
#
loop_
_entity.id
_entity.type
_entity.pdbx_description
1 polymer ?
#
loop_
_entity_poly.entity_id
_entity_poly.type
_entity_poly.pdbx_seq_one_letter_code
_entity_poly.pdbx_strand_id
1 'polypeptide(L)'
;MTIQRMDNVGIVVDDLDAAIAFFTALGMELEGRMPIDGSWAGRVVGLDGMRSEIAMMRIPDAPGKLELVRYHSPTAIIPEPSVAPANTLGLHRVMFAVDDIEETLTRLRPHGAELVGEVTRFEDVFLLCYLRGPSGIIVGLAEQLT
;
A
#
# COMPACT_ATOMS: atom_id res chain seq x y z
N MET A 1 3.76 29.29 -3.34
CA MET A 1 3.41 27.92 -3.72
C MET A 1 2.61 27.26 -2.61
N THR A 2 1.59 26.49 -2.97
CA THR A 2 0.66 25.92 -2.00
C THR A 2 1.09 24.54 -1.51
N ILE A 3 1.50 23.67 -2.42
CA ILE A 3 1.94 22.31 -2.06
C ILE A 3 3.44 22.34 -1.74
N GLN A 4 3.81 21.75 -0.61
CA GLN A 4 5.22 21.65 -0.22
C GLN A 4 5.79 20.28 -0.62
N ARG A 5 5.01 19.21 -0.43
CA ARG A 5 5.42 17.84 -0.74
C ARG A 5 4.20 16.93 -0.64
N MET A 6 4.32 15.72 -1.15
CA MET A 6 3.35 14.67 -0.87
C MET A 6 3.81 13.92 0.38
N ASP A 7 3.02 14.00 1.47
CA ASP A 7 3.42 13.41 2.74
C ASP A 7 3.34 11.89 2.74
N ASN A 8 2.19 11.35 2.33
CA ASN A 8 1.99 9.90 2.34
C ASN A 8 0.78 9.52 1.49
N VAL A 9 0.65 8.23 1.26
CA VAL A 9 -0.56 7.60 0.73
C VAL A 9 -1.13 6.74 1.85
N GLY A 10 -2.41 6.97 2.19
CA GLY A 10 -3.10 6.21 3.22
C GLY A 10 -3.81 5.01 2.64
N ILE A 11 -3.67 3.87 3.29
CA ILE A 11 -4.29 2.61 2.88
C ILE A 11 -4.99 1.99 4.08
N VAL A 12 -6.30 1.76 3.96
CA VAL A 12 -7.07 1.07 5.00
C VAL A 12 -6.91 -0.43 4.77
N VAL A 13 -6.48 -1.14 5.80
CA VAL A 13 -6.24 -2.58 5.74
C VAL A 13 -7.01 -3.27 6.89
N ASP A 14 -7.33 -4.54 6.69
CA ASP A 14 -8.04 -5.33 7.71
C ASP A 14 -7.09 -6.02 8.69
N ASP A 15 -5.87 -6.31 8.28
CA ASP A 15 -4.83 -6.94 9.12
C ASP A 15 -3.56 -6.10 9.05
N LEU A 16 -3.34 -5.29 10.10
CA LEU A 16 -2.21 -4.36 10.10
C LEU A 16 -0.87 -5.08 10.15
N ASP A 17 -0.76 -6.17 10.94
CA ASP A 17 0.48 -6.93 11.03
C ASP A 17 0.85 -7.57 9.69
N ALA A 18 -0.13 -8.14 8.99
CA ALA A 18 0.09 -8.73 7.68
C ALA A 18 0.50 -7.66 6.65
N ALA A 19 -0.12 -6.48 6.71
CA ALA A 19 0.23 -5.37 5.81
C ALA A 19 1.66 -4.87 6.06
N ILE A 20 2.04 -4.72 7.33
CA ILE A 20 3.42 -4.35 7.70
C ILE A 20 4.40 -5.39 7.15
N ALA A 21 4.11 -6.68 7.33
CA ALA A 21 4.97 -7.75 6.86
C ALA A 21 5.13 -7.73 5.33
N PHE A 22 4.03 -7.47 4.60
CA PHE A 22 4.06 -7.36 3.15
C PHE A 22 4.99 -6.24 2.70
N PHE A 23 4.81 -5.04 3.22
CA PHE A 23 5.62 -3.89 2.78
C PHE A 23 7.05 -3.97 3.28
N THR A 24 7.30 -4.62 4.42
CA THR A 24 8.66 -4.92 4.88
C THR A 24 9.36 -5.89 3.92
N ALA A 25 8.65 -6.92 3.46
CA ALA A 25 9.19 -7.86 2.47
C ALA A 25 9.47 -7.18 1.13
N LEU A 26 8.69 -6.16 0.77
CA LEU A 26 8.93 -5.35 -0.43
C LEU A 26 10.20 -4.50 -0.31
N GLY A 27 10.59 -4.11 0.90
CA GLY A 27 11.78 -3.32 1.15
C GLY A 27 11.54 -2.04 1.94
N MET A 28 10.32 -1.79 2.39
CA MET A 28 10.04 -0.65 3.25
C MET A 28 10.41 -0.93 4.70
N GLU A 29 10.57 0.13 5.48
CA GLU A 29 10.85 0.03 6.91
C GLU A 29 9.70 0.60 7.70
N LEU A 30 9.34 -0.08 8.80
CA LEU A 30 8.37 0.45 9.77
C LEU A 30 9.00 1.62 10.52
N GLU A 31 8.44 2.81 10.34
CA GLU A 31 8.88 4.00 11.06
C GLU A 31 8.26 4.09 12.44
N GLY A 32 7.01 3.67 12.59
CA GLY A 32 6.33 3.67 13.87
C GLY A 32 4.90 3.17 13.78
N ARG A 33 4.36 2.76 14.92
CA ARG A 33 2.95 2.38 15.09
C ARG A 33 2.38 3.18 16.23
N MET A 34 1.11 3.57 16.12
CA MET A 34 0.42 4.23 17.22
C MET A 34 -1.08 4.07 17.13
N PRO A 35 -1.78 4.04 18.28
CA PRO A 35 -3.23 4.14 18.28
C PRO A 35 -3.62 5.58 17.95
N ILE A 36 -4.72 5.72 17.22
CA ILE A 36 -5.33 7.02 16.92
C ILE A 36 -6.75 6.99 17.44
N ASP A 37 -7.04 7.82 18.43
CA ASP A 37 -8.37 7.96 19.00
C ASP A 37 -8.59 9.39 19.46
N GLY A 38 -9.70 9.62 20.13
CA GLY A 38 -10.06 10.95 20.58
C GLY A 38 -10.98 11.68 19.61
N SER A 39 -11.63 12.71 20.11
CA SER A 39 -12.64 13.44 19.34
C SER A 39 -12.06 14.18 18.13
N TRP A 40 -10.81 14.61 18.23
CA TRP A 40 -10.13 15.30 17.10
C TRP A 40 -10.01 14.39 15.88
N ALA A 41 -9.71 13.11 16.11
CA ALA A 41 -9.53 12.14 15.02
C ALA A 41 -10.84 11.89 14.29
N GLY A 42 -11.93 11.71 15.04
CA GLY A 42 -13.27 11.57 14.46
C GLY A 42 -13.69 12.80 13.66
N ARG A 43 -13.36 13.98 14.15
CA ARG A 43 -13.67 15.22 13.43
C ARG A 43 -12.90 15.34 12.11
N VAL A 44 -11.65 14.88 12.08
CA VAL A 44 -10.84 14.90 10.85
C VAL A 44 -11.40 13.95 9.79
N VAL A 45 -11.71 12.71 10.19
CA VAL A 45 -12.15 11.69 9.22
C VAL A 45 -13.67 11.66 9.01
N GLY A 46 -14.44 12.40 9.81
CA GLY A 46 -15.89 12.44 9.68
C GLY A 46 -16.59 11.19 10.21
N LEU A 47 -16.03 10.52 11.21
CA LEU A 47 -16.58 9.31 11.82
C LEU A 47 -16.57 9.47 13.34
N ASP A 48 -17.75 9.56 13.95
CA ASP A 48 -17.87 9.71 15.39
C ASP A 48 -17.36 8.48 16.13
N GLY A 49 -16.63 8.71 17.22
CA GLY A 49 -16.12 7.63 18.05
C GLY A 49 -15.02 6.80 17.38
N MET A 50 -14.36 7.37 16.38
CA MET A 50 -13.33 6.67 15.63
C MET A 50 -12.19 6.22 16.53
N ARG A 51 -11.80 4.96 16.37
CA ARG A 51 -10.58 4.39 16.95
C ARG A 51 -9.89 3.58 15.87
N SER A 52 -8.61 3.81 15.70
CA SER A 52 -7.81 3.09 14.73
C SER A 52 -6.39 2.87 15.26
N GLU A 53 -5.65 2.07 14.54
CA GLU A 53 -4.22 1.96 14.71
C GLU A 53 -3.57 2.24 13.37
N ILE A 54 -2.49 3.00 13.39
CA ILE A 54 -1.74 3.29 12.16
C ILE A 54 -0.32 2.72 12.25
N ALA A 55 0.24 2.43 11.08
CA ALA A 55 1.65 2.10 10.92
C ALA A 55 2.20 2.96 9.79
N MET A 56 3.26 3.69 10.08
CA MET A 56 3.92 4.49 9.07
C MET A 56 5.08 3.69 8.49
N MET A 57 5.03 3.45 7.17
CA MET A 57 6.09 2.75 6.44
C MET A 57 6.85 3.75 5.59
N ARG A 58 8.17 3.67 5.59
CA ARG A 58 9.02 4.56 4.80
C ARG A 58 9.90 3.78 3.82
N ILE A 59 10.31 4.46 2.74
CA ILE A 59 11.32 3.92 1.84
C ILE A 59 12.68 4.31 2.42
N PRO A 60 13.61 3.34 2.64
CA PRO A 60 14.95 3.68 3.14
C PRO A 60 15.69 4.61 2.18
N ASP A 61 16.30 5.65 2.72
CA ASP A 61 17.15 6.59 1.98
C ASP A 61 16.48 7.28 0.79
N ALA A 62 15.15 7.33 0.75
CA ALA A 62 14.40 7.98 -0.31
C ALA A 62 13.11 8.58 0.25
N PRO A 63 12.53 9.60 -0.41
CA PRO A 63 11.21 10.07 -0.03
C PRO A 63 10.13 9.06 -0.38
N GLY A 64 9.02 9.15 0.31
CA GLY A 64 7.86 8.31 0.06
C GLY A 64 7.49 7.49 1.29
N LYS A 65 6.22 7.63 1.69
CA LYS A 65 5.69 6.95 2.86
C LYS A 65 4.29 6.42 2.56
N LEU A 66 3.95 5.32 3.23
CA LEU A 66 2.59 4.82 3.32
C LEU A 66 2.13 4.92 4.75
N GLU A 67 0.88 5.31 4.95
CA GLU A 67 0.21 5.19 6.25
C GLU A 67 -0.77 4.04 6.15
N LEU A 68 -0.49 2.95 6.85
CA LEU A 68 -1.39 1.81 6.92
C LEU A 68 -2.33 2.01 8.10
N VAL A 69 -3.63 1.87 7.87
CA VAL A 69 -4.64 2.20 8.88
C VAL A 69 -5.56 1.01 9.07
N ARG A 70 -5.72 0.56 10.31
CA ARG A 70 -6.74 -0.41 10.68
C ARG A 70 -7.77 0.26 11.57
N TYR A 71 -9.03 0.26 11.13
CA TYR A 71 -10.13 0.80 11.94
C TYR A 71 -10.63 -0.26 12.92
N HIS A 72 -10.66 0.10 14.19
CA HIS A 72 -11.29 -0.72 15.24
C HIS A 72 -12.77 -0.32 15.40
N SER A 73 -13.06 0.97 15.24
CA SER A 73 -14.41 1.51 15.35
C SER A 73 -14.51 2.82 14.55
N PRO A 74 -15.50 3.00 13.69
CA PRO A 74 -16.37 1.95 13.14
C PRO A 74 -15.58 0.89 12.39
N THR A 75 -16.10 -0.32 12.32
CA THR A 75 -15.46 -1.41 11.57
C THR A 75 -15.27 -1.03 10.11
N ALA A 76 -14.13 -1.39 9.53
CA ALA A 76 -13.84 -1.10 8.14
C ALA A 76 -14.90 -1.70 7.20
N ILE A 77 -15.24 -0.94 6.17
CA ILE A 77 -16.20 -1.37 5.15
C ILE A 77 -15.46 -2.13 4.06
N ILE A 78 -15.94 -3.33 3.74
CA ILE A 78 -15.40 -4.10 2.62
C ILE A 78 -16.14 -3.65 1.36
N PRO A 79 -15.43 -3.13 0.35
CA PRO A 79 -16.10 -2.71 -0.88
C PRO A 79 -16.64 -3.90 -1.68
N GLU A 80 -17.63 -3.65 -2.51
CA GLU A 80 -18.21 -4.67 -3.39
C GLU A 80 -17.97 -4.27 -4.85
N PRO A 81 -17.21 -5.05 -5.63
CA PRO A 81 -16.48 -6.27 -5.25
C PRO A 81 -15.26 -5.96 -4.36
N SER A 82 -14.91 -6.91 -3.48
CA SER A 82 -13.79 -6.72 -2.55
C SER A 82 -12.44 -6.66 -3.28
N VAL A 83 -12.33 -7.36 -4.41
CA VAL A 83 -11.16 -7.31 -5.29
C VAL A 83 -11.59 -6.64 -6.59
N ALA A 84 -11.42 -5.33 -6.65
CA ALA A 84 -11.89 -4.53 -7.78
C ALA A 84 -10.94 -4.67 -8.98
N PRO A 85 -11.48 -4.78 -10.21
CA PRO A 85 -10.65 -4.75 -11.41
C PRO A 85 -9.83 -3.46 -11.51
N ALA A 86 -8.73 -3.51 -12.26
CA ALA A 86 -7.79 -2.40 -12.37
C ALA A 86 -8.41 -1.10 -12.90
N ASN A 87 -9.50 -1.19 -13.66
CA ASN A 87 -10.18 -0.02 -14.23
C ASN A 87 -11.28 0.55 -13.33
N THR A 88 -11.33 0.17 -12.08
CA THR A 88 -12.28 0.72 -11.11
C THR A 88 -11.91 2.17 -10.79
N LEU A 89 -12.93 3.05 -10.75
CA LEU A 89 -12.71 4.45 -10.41
C LEU A 89 -12.12 4.59 -9.01
N GLY A 90 -11.16 5.48 -8.87
CA GLY A 90 -10.51 5.80 -7.61
C GLY A 90 -9.01 5.66 -7.70
N LEU A 91 -8.36 5.50 -6.55
CA LEU A 91 -6.91 5.31 -6.50
C LEU A 91 -6.56 3.97 -7.15
N HIS A 92 -5.76 4.03 -8.23
CA HIS A 92 -5.49 2.86 -9.05
C HIS A 92 -4.48 1.92 -8.40
N ARG A 93 -3.33 2.47 -8.01
CA ARG A 93 -2.22 1.66 -7.51
C ARG A 93 -1.21 2.51 -6.75
N VAL A 94 -0.36 1.83 -6.01
CA VAL A 94 0.91 2.37 -5.53
C VAL A 94 2.01 1.65 -6.27
N MET A 95 2.93 2.38 -6.90
CA MET A 95 3.94 1.79 -7.77
C MET A 95 5.34 2.05 -7.24
N PHE A 96 6.16 1.01 -7.27
CA PHE A 96 7.53 1.05 -6.80
C PHE A 96 8.50 0.65 -7.92
N ALA A 97 9.60 1.37 -8.01
CA ALA A 97 10.74 0.93 -8.80
C ALA A 97 11.55 -0.07 -7.97
N VAL A 98 11.88 -1.21 -8.55
CA VAL A 98 12.67 -2.26 -7.90
C VAL A 98 13.84 -2.64 -8.79
N ASP A 99 14.86 -3.23 -8.21
CA ASP A 99 16.03 -3.65 -8.97
C ASP A 99 15.82 -4.99 -9.66
N ASP A 100 14.95 -5.86 -9.16
CA ASP A 100 14.70 -7.19 -9.74
C ASP A 100 13.27 -7.63 -9.41
N ILE A 101 12.41 -7.64 -10.44
CA ILE A 101 10.98 -8.00 -10.27
C ILE A 101 10.83 -9.46 -9.84
N GLU A 102 11.55 -10.39 -10.45
CA GLU A 102 11.39 -11.81 -10.13
C GLU A 102 11.80 -12.12 -8.69
N GLU A 103 12.88 -11.54 -8.22
CA GLU A 103 13.33 -11.69 -6.84
C GLU A 103 12.31 -11.05 -5.88
N THR A 104 11.80 -9.87 -6.23
CA THR A 104 10.79 -9.19 -5.42
C THR A 104 9.52 -10.03 -5.31
N LEU A 105 9.03 -10.57 -6.43
CA LEU A 105 7.87 -11.45 -6.42
C LEU A 105 8.09 -12.68 -5.56
N THR A 106 9.27 -13.28 -5.63
CA THR A 106 9.62 -14.44 -4.79
C THR A 106 9.51 -14.10 -3.31
N ARG A 107 9.97 -12.92 -2.90
CA ARG A 107 9.86 -12.48 -1.50
C ARG A 107 8.42 -12.17 -1.10
N LEU A 108 7.59 -11.67 -2.03
CA LEU A 108 6.22 -11.24 -1.71
C LEU A 108 5.20 -12.38 -1.74
N ARG A 109 5.44 -13.44 -2.49
CA ARG A 109 4.47 -14.55 -2.61
C ARG A 109 4.08 -15.17 -1.27
N PRO A 110 5.01 -15.42 -0.32
CA PRO A 110 4.61 -15.91 1.00
C PRO A 110 3.69 -14.96 1.77
N HIS A 111 3.64 -13.69 1.37
CA HIS A 111 2.78 -12.67 1.98
C HIS A 111 1.49 -12.46 1.19
N GLY A 112 1.14 -13.40 0.31
CA GLY A 112 -0.14 -13.41 -0.39
C GLY A 112 -0.17 -12.66 -1.71
N ALA A 113 0.97 -12.23 -2.25
CA ALA A 113 1.01 -11.52 -3.52
C ALA A 113 0.59 -12.42 -4.67
N GLU A 114 -0.32 -11.92 -5.52
CA GLU A 114 -0.77 -12.59 -6.73
C GLU A 114 -0.74 -11.59 -7.88
N LEU A 115 -0.24 -12.02 -9.05
CA LEU A 115 -0.23 -11.15 -10.22
C LEU A 115 -1.65 -10.84 -10.69
N VAL A 116 -1.89 -9.57 -11.06
CA VAL A 116 -3.15 -9.16 -11.69
C VAL A 116 -3.17 -9.62 -13.15
N GLY A 117 -2.09 -9.39 -13.86
CA GLY A 117 -1.87 -9.85 -15.22
C GLY A 117 -0.56 -10.60 -15.30
N GLU A 118 0.33 -10.18 -16.18
CA GLU A 118 1.63 -10.82 -16.43
C GLU A 118 2.75 -9.84 -16.18
N VAL A 119 3.93 -10.37 -15.87
CA VAL A 119 5.16 -9.59 -15.97
C VAL A 119 5.43 -9.36 -17.45
N THR A 120 5.46 -8.09 -17.86
CA THR A 120 5.53 -7.73 -19.27
C THR A 120 6.69 -6.79 -19.52
N ARG A 121 7.40 -7.05 -20.61
CA ARG A 121 8.48 -6.18 -21.07
C ARG A 121 7.90 -5.04 -21.90
N PHE A 122 8.30 -3.81 -21.57
CA PHE A 122 7.97 -2.63 -22.37
C PHE A 122 9.22 -2.13 -23.07
N GLU A 123 9.28 -2.28 -24.38
CA GLU A 123 10.35 -1.76 -25.27
C GLU A 123 11.77 -2.10 -24.83
N ASP A 124 12.16 -3.07 -24.26
CA ASP A 124 13.51 -3.34 -23.74
C ASP A 124 14.00 -2.31 -22.69
N VAL A 125 13.09 -1.46 -22.18
CA VAL A 125 13.43 -0.44 -21.18
C VAL A 125 13.01 -0.89 -19.79
N PHE A 126 11.81 -1.45 -19.68
CA PHE A 126 11.25 -1.85 -18.39
C PHE A 126 10.65 -3.25 -18.41
N LEU A 127 10.71 -3.92 -17.27
CA LEU A 127 9.76 -4.96 -16.90
C LEU A 127 8.72 -4.33 -15.98
N LEU A 128 7.48 -4.70 -16.18
CA LEU A 128 6.35 -4.14 -15.42
C LEU A 128 5.42 -5.26 -14.98
N CYS A 129 4.86 -5.14 -13.78
CA CYS A 129 3.77 -5.98 -13.35
C CYS A 129 2.91 -5.28 -12.32
N TYR A 130 1.67 -5.76 -12.20
CA TYR A 130 0.78 -5.40 -11.10
C TYR A 130 0.49 -6.65 -10.29
N LEU A 131 0.41 -6.49 -8.99
CA LEU A 131 0.06 -7.58 -8.08
C LEU A 131 -0.94 -7.09 -7.04
N ARG A 132 -1.65 -8.02 -6.41
CA ARG A 132 -2.53 -7.72 -5.29
C ARG A 132 -1.70 -7.71 -4.01
N GLY A 133 -1.82 -6.63 -3.27
CA GLY A 133 -1.23 -6.49 -1.95
C GLY A 133 -2.26 -6.62 -0.84
N PRO A 134 -1.96 -6.11 0.36
CA PRO A 134 -2.87 -6.20 1.50
C PRO A 134 -4.26 -5.64 1.17
N SER A 135 -5.29 -6.36 1.60
CA SER A 135 -6.69 -5.98 1.40
C SER A 135 -7.06 -5.77 -0.08
N GLY A 136 -6.35 -6.44 -0.98
CA GLY A 136 -6.66 -6.45 -2.42
C GLY A 136 -6.19 -5.23 -3.20
N ILE A 137 -5.42 -4.33 -2.60
CA ILE A 137 -4.90 -3.15 -3.33
C ILE A 137 -3.97 -3.58 -4.46
N ILE A 138 -3.86 -2.73 -5.47
CA ILE A 138 -2.91 -2.97 -6.56
C ILE A 138 -1.57 -2.32 -6.21
N VAL A 139 -0.52 -3.13 -6.24
CA VAL A 139 0.86 -2.68 -6.12
C VAL A 139 1.54 -2.91 -7.47
N GLY A 140 2.12 -1.85 -8.03
CA GLY A 140 2.86 -1.94 -9.27
C GLY A 140 4.35 -2.03 -9.00
N LEU A 141 5.04 -2.82 -9.82
CA LEU A 141 6.50 -2.93 -9.80
C LEU A 141 7.05 -2.60 -11.17
N ALA A 142 8.13 -1.82 -11.19
CA ALA A 142 8.87 -1.52 -12.42
C ALA A 142 10.35 -1.80 -12.19
N GLU A 143 10.95 -2.54 -13.11
CA GLU A 143 12.39 -2.78 -13.13
C GLU A 143 12.95 -2.14 -14.39
N GLN A 144 13.92 -1.25 -14.23
CA GLN A 144 14.61 -0.63 -15.36
C GLN A 144 15.68 -1.58 -15.91
N LEU A 145 15.62 -1.85 -17.21
CA LEU A 145 16.50 -2.83 -17.86
C LEU A 145 17.79 -2.24 -18.38
N THR A 146 17.86 -0.91 -18.53
CA THR A 146 19.04 -0.25 -19.08
C THR A 146 19.52 0.93 -18.27
#